data_802d4a8d9221d02a97b6fda63ca065f1
#
_entry.id   802d4a8d9221d02a97b6fda63ca065f1
#
_cell.length_a   1.000
_cell.length_b   1.000
_cell.length_c   1.000
_cell.angle_alpha   90.00
_cell.angle_beta   90.00
_cell.angle_gamma   90.00
#
_symmetry.space_group_name_H-M   'P 1'
#
loop_
_entity.id
_entity.type
_entity.pdbx_description
1 polymer ?
#
loop_
_entity_poly.entity_id
_entity_poly.type
_entity_poly.pdbx_seq_one_letter_code
_entity_poly.pdbx_strand_id
1 'polypeptide(L)'
;PSNVHVVKIGLSDRDLSGLPKLDLVIVATTAKDRVSLIFALHRSISADCWLIEKLVEQTSENMRRIAVIMQGQTVYVNHPRRMMPIHQKLFSDLAGMRNFNLICQGPETIGIASNTPHFIDLLRWWHGGEPTSIKADKLAQNWYQTKRAGFWDVSGTLEVEFDNASSLKFMASPDFDQFLFEVQIGDELYCEVLETDNLIKYSDKRRATVSTLSQSEMTGLILDKVIAEGQCELPELRHSVKRNI
;
A
#
# COMPACT_ATOMS: atom_id res chain seq x y z
N PRO A 1 -18.70 9.24 13.39
CA PRO A 1 -18.73 10.54 14.08
C PRO A 1 -19.67 11.50 13.35
N SER A 2 -20.61 12.09 14.09
CA SER A 2 -21.68 12.91 13.56
C SER A 2 -21.26 14.32 13.09
N ASN A 3 -20.00 14.70 13.22
CA ASN A 3 -19.49 16.04 12.95
C ASN A 3 -18.09 16.04 12.29
N VAL A 4 -17.93 15.35 11.15
CA VAL A 4 -16.68 15.45 10.36
C VAL A 4 -16.76 16.72 9.49
N HIS A 5 -15.85 17.67 9.72
CA HIS A 5 -15.68 18.84 8.88
C HIS A 5 -14.54 18.62 7.89
N VAL A 6 -14.85 18.56 6.59
CA VAL A 6 -13.87 18.32 5.52
C VAL A 6 -13.52 19.62 4.82
N VAL A 7 -12.24 19.97 4.86
CA VAL A 7 -11.68 21.08 4.07
C VAL A 7 -10.93 20.49 2.88
N LYS A 8 -11.33 20.84 1.65
CA LYS A 8 -10.60 20.49 0.43
C LYS A 8 -9.63 21.59 0.09
N ILE A 9 -8.34 21.25 -0.02
CA ILE A 9 -7.28 22.18 -0.35
C ILE A 9 -6.81 21.91 -1.79
N GLY A 10 -6.91 22.89 -2.66
CA GLY A 10 -6.36 22.84 -4.02
C GLY A 10 -4.86 23.14 -4.02
N LEU A 11 -4.13 22.61 -5.01
CA LEU A 11 -2.69 22.91 -5.19
C LEU A 11 -2.39 24.41 -5.46
N SER A 12 -3.40 25.16 -5.87
CA SER A 12 -3.34 26.62 -6.12
C SER A 12 -3.57 27.46 -4.86
N ASP A 13 -4.07 26.84 -3.78
CA ASP A 13 -4.38 27.57 -2.56
C ASP A 13 -3.08 27.99 -1.87
N ARG A 14 -2.89 29.31 -1.76
CA ARG A 14 -1.62 29.91 -1.30
C ARG A 14 -1.62 30.30 0.16
N ASP A 15 -2.78 30.52 0.75
CA ASP A 15 -2.91 30.95 2.15
C ASP A 15 -3.72 29.92 2.93
N LEU A 16 -3.02 29.13 3.72
CA LEU A 16 -3.56 28.13 4.63
C LEU A 16 -3.36 28.51 6.10
N SER A 17 -2.82 29.72 6.35
CA SER A 17 -2.45 30.17 7.70
C SER A 17 -3.65 30.37 8.63
N GLY A 18 -4.85 30.51 8.07
CA GLY A 18 -6.10 30.66 8.83
C GLY A 18 -6.77 29.35 9.22
N LEU A 19 -6.23 28.20 8.83
CA LEU A 19 -6.82 26.93 9.20
C LEU A 19 -6.57 26.59 10.68
N PRO A 20 -7.57 26.07 11.41
CA PRO A 20 -7.35 25.53 12.74
C PRO A 20 -6.42 24.31 12.67
N LYS A 21 -5.94 23.85 13.82
CA LYS A 21 -5.25 22.56 13.90
C LYS A 21 -6.21 21.45 13.41
N LEU A 22 -5.72 20.59 12.52
CA LEU A 22 -6.49 19.51 11.91
C LEU A 22 -6.22 18.19 12.63
N ASP A 23 -7.24 17.33 12.74
CA ASP A 23 -7.05 15.97 13.26
C ASP A 23 -6.30 15.09 12.25
N LEU A 24 -6.62 15.25 10.96
CA LEU A 24 -6.01 14.47 9.88
C LEU A 24 -5.85 15.29 8.61
N VAL A 25 -4.67 15.18 7.99
CA VAL A 25 -4.39 15.66 6.64
C VAL A 25 -4.20 14.48 5.70
N ILE A 26 -4.99 14.41 4.62
CA ILE A 26 -4.87 13.38 3.58
C ILE A 26 -4.21 13.96 2.34
N VAL A 27 -3.03 13.45 1.98
CA VAL A 27 -2.30 13.85 0.77
C VAL A 27 -2.62 12.83 -0.33
N ALA A 28 -3.68 13.08 -1.09
CA ALA A 28 -4.21 12.18 -2.14
C ALA A 28 -3.73 12.53 -3.56
N THR A 29 -2.67 13.30 -3.69
CA THR A 29 -2.11 13.65 -5.00
C THR A 29 -1.31 12.50 -5.61
N THR A 30 -0.90 12.65 -6.88
CA THR A 30 0.06 11.73 -7.51
C THR A 30 1.43 11.82 -6.82
N ALA A 31 2.28 10.80 -6.99
CA ALA A 31 3.62 10.77 -6.41
C ALA A 31 4.56 11.85 -6.97
N LYS A 32 4.26 12.40 -8.16
CA LYS A 32 5.07 13.43 -8.79
C LYS A 32 5.05 14.74 -7.98
N ASP A 33 6.23 15.28 -7.71
CA ASP A 33 6.43 16.57 -7.02
C ASP A 33 5.83 16.65 -5.59
N ARG A 34 5.55 15.51 -4.96
CA ARG A 34 4.90 15.46 -3.64
C ARG A 34 5.79 16.03 -2.52
N VAL A 35 7.11 15.95 -2.64
CA VAL A 35 8.05 16.61 -1.69
C VAL A 35 7.73 18.08 -1.53
N SER A 36 7.61 18.80 -2.65
CA SER A 36 7.35 20.25 -2.62
C SER A 36 6.00 20.57 -2.00
N LEU A 37 4.98 19.76 -2.31
CA LEU A 37 3.65 19.88 -1.72
C LEU A 37 3.68 19.64 -0.21
N ILE A 38 4.27 18.53 0.24
CA ILE A 38 4.35 18.18 1.67
C ILE A 38 5.13 19.24 2.43
N PHE A 39 6.24 19.74 1.86
CA PHE A 39 7.02 20.82 2.48
C PHE A 39 6.17 22.09 2.67
N ALA A 40 5.41 22.50 1.65
CA ALA A 40 4.55 23.67 1.74
C ALA A 40 3.42 23.47 2.77
N LEU A 41 2.74 22.33 2.75
CA LEU A 41 1.67 22.00 3.69
C LEU A 41 2.19 21.95 5.14
N HIS A 42 3.29 21.26 5.38
CA HIS A 42 3.87 21.11 6.73
C HIS A 42 4.26 22.45 7.37
N ARG A 43 4.62 23.44 6.56
CA ARG A 43 4.92 24.79 7.06
C ARG A 43 3.69 25.64 7.34
N SER A 44 2.57 25.31 6.74
CA SER A 44 1.35 26.13 6.76
C SER A 44 0.23 25.53 7.59
N ILE A 45 0.27 24.21 7.85
CA ILE A 45 -0.80 23.47 8.51
C ILE A 45 -0.24 22.76 9.74
N SER A 46 -0.97 22.85 10.86
CA SER A 46 -0.76 21.99 12.03
C SER A 46 -1.75 20.83 11.99
N ALA A 47 -1.28 19.60 12.16
CA ALA A 47 -2.13 18.42 12.18
C ALA A 47 -1.63 17.38 13.19
N ASP A 48 -2.55 16.60 13.75
CA ASP A 48 -2.22 15.49 14.65
C ASP A 48 -1.74 14.27 13.88
N CYS A 49 -2.28 14.06 12.68
CA CYS A 49 -1.96 12.91 11.84
C CYS A 49 -1.92 13.27 10.34
N TRP A 50 -1.10 12.55 9.59
CA TRP A 50 -1.00 12.65 8.14
C TRP A 50 -1.20 11.29 7.50
N LEU A 51 -1.97 11.23 6.42
CA LEU A 51 -2.14 10.06 5.56
C LEU A 51 -1.66 10.39 4.15
N ILE A 52 -0.60 9.72 3.69
CA ILE A 52 0.00 9.97 2.38
C ILE A 52 -0.30 8.79 1.46
N GLU A 53 -0.80 9.08 0.25
CA GLU A 53 -1.02 8.05 -0.76
C GLU A 53 0.27 7.36 -1.21
N LYS A 54 0.18 6.06 -1.44
CA LYS A 54 1.23 5.28 -2.14
C LYS A 54 1.20 5.64 -3.65
N LEU A 55 2.29 5.59 -4.36
CA LEU A 55 3.67 5.64 -3.89
C LEU A 55 3.90 6.97 -3.20
N VAL A 56 4.65 6.96 -2.11
CA VAL A 56 4.90 8.21 -1.36
C VAL A 56 5.60 9.23 -2.25
N GLU A 57 6.58 8.80 -3.03
CA GLU A 57 7.31 9.62 -4.02
C GLU A 57 7.92 8.70 -5.09
N GLN A 58 8.40 9.26 -6.20
CA GLN A 58 8.94 8.49 -7.34
C GLN A 58 10.39 8.05 -7.15
N THR A 59 11.16 8.70 -6.28
CA THR A 59 12.56 8.37 -6.03
C THR A 59 12.83 8.11 -4.55
N SER A 60 13.80 7.26 -4.24
CA SER A 60 14.24 6.99 -2.88
C SER A 60 14.80 8.23 -2.18
N GLU A 61 15.47 9.10 -2.92
CA GLU A 61 15.99 10.37 -2.41
C GLU A 61 14.84 11.26 -1.92
N ASN A 62 13.82 11.46 -2.74
CA ASN A 62 12.65 12.25 -2.37
C ASN A 62 11.84 11.63 -1.24
N MET A 63 11.75 10.31 -1.17
CA MET A 63 11.15 9.61 -0.02
C MET A 63 11.90 9.95 1.28
N ARG A 64 13.24 9.93 1.27
CA ARG A 64 14.05 10.31 2.44
C ARG A 64 13.83 11.77 2.82
N ARG A 65 13.74 12.68 1.84
CA ARG A 65 13.44 14.11 2.08
C ARG A 65 12.08 14.28 2.75
N ILE A 66 11.04 13.58 2.30
CA ILE A 66 9.73 13.59 2.96
C ILE A 66 9.85 13.09 4.41
N ALA A 67 10.57 11.99 4.65
CA ALA A 67 10.76 11.46 6.00
C ALA A 67 11.45 12.46 6.93
N VAL A 68 12.42 13.23 6.42
CA VAL A 68 13.08 14.29 7.18
C VAL A 68 12.12 15.46 7.47
N ILE A 69 11.37 15.92 6.46
CA ILE A 69 10.39 17.01 6.62
C ILE A 69 9.33 16.63 7.67
N MET A 70 8.88 15.37 7.67
CA MET A 70 7.82 14.87 8.53
C MET A 70 8.33 14.28 9.86
N GLN A 71 9.60 14.50 10.18
CA GLN A 71 10.17 14.02 11.44
C GLN A 71 9.41 14.56 12.65
N GLY A 72 9.02 13.66 13.56
CA GLY A 72 8.23 14.03 14.75
C GLY A 72 6.73 14.09 14.51
N GLN A 73 6.26 13.91 13.27
CA GLN A 73 4.84 13.83 12.94
C GLN A 73 4.36 12.36 12.93
N THR A 74 3.10 12.13 13.26
CA THR A 74 2.42 10.85 13.01
C THR A 74 2.00 10.79 11.55
N VAL A 75 2.64 9.93 10.77
CA VAL A 75 2.42 9.84 9.32
C VAL A 75 2.21 8.40 8.91
N TYR A 76 1.07 8.10 8.31
CA TYR A 76 0.74 6.81 7.72
C TYR A 76 0.86 6.84 6.20
N VAL A 77 1.22 5.70 5.61
CA VAL A 77 1.19 5.48 4.17
C VAL A 77 -0.06 4.67 3.83
N ASN A 78 -0.84 5.15 2.84
CA ASN A 78 -2.10 4.52 2.48
C ASN A 78 -1.87 3.20 1.70
N HIS A 79 -1.69 2.12 2.45
CA HIS A 79 -1.74 0.75 1.97
C HIS A 79 -3.08 0.10 2.38
N PRO A 80 -4.19 0.41 1.67
CA PRO A 80 -5.54 0.10 2.12
C PRO A 80 -5.82 -1.40 2.24
N ARG A 81 -5.01 -2.28 1.62
CA ARG A 81 -5.16 -3.74 1.75
C ARG A 81 -5.13 -4.21 3.19
N ARG A 82 -4.38 -3.55 4.08
CA ARG A 82 -4.41 -3.87 5.52
C ARG A 82 -5.78 -3.65 6.16
N MET A 83 -6.60 -2.77 5.59
CA MET A 83 -7.97 -2.47 6.07
C MET A 83 -9.02 -3.35 5.42
N MET A 84 -8.70 -4.09 4.35
CA MET A 84 -9.65 -4.96 3.65
C MET A 84 -9.92 -6.23 4.49
N PRO A 85 -11.20 -6.59 4.71
CA PRO A 85 -11.56 -7.77 5.51
C PRO A 85 -10.92 -9.08 5.05
N ILE A 86 -10.71 -9.24 3.73
CA ILE A 86 -10.06 -10.43 3.17
C ILE A 86 -8.60 -10.57 3.64
N HIS A 87 -7.86 -9.46 3.71
CA HIS A 87 -6.47 -9.47 4.17
C HIS A 87 -6.36 -9.56 5.68
N GLN A 88 -7.31 -8.98 6.43
CA GLN A 88 -7.39 -9.14 7.88
C GLN A 88 -7.71 -10.59 8.29
N LYS A 89 -8.60 -11.24 7.51
CA LYS A 89 -8.84 -12.67 7.71
C LYS A 89 -7.58 -13.49 7.46
N LEU A 90 -6.86 -13.23 6.37
CA LEU A 90 -5.59 -13.91 6.08
C LEU A 90 -4.55 -13.64 7.17
N PHE A 91 -4.45 -12.42 7.68
CA PHE A 91 -3.56 -12.10 8.79
C PHE A 91 -3.84 -13.00 10.00
N SER A 92 -5.12 -13.21 10.34
CA SER A 92 -5.52 -14.11 11.42
C SER A 92 -5.26 -15.58 11.12
N ASP A 93 -5.55 -16.03 9.90
CA ASP A 93 -5.40 -17.43 9.48
C ASP A 93 -3.92 -17.85 9.41
N LEU A 94 -3.04 -16.92 9.04
CA LEU A 94 -1.61 -17.14 8.87
C LEU A 94 -0.81 -16.94 10.18
N ALA A 95 -1.48 -16.57 11.28
CA ALA A 95 -0.82 -16.28 12.53
C ALA A 95 0.02 -17.48 13.04
N GLY A 96 1.29 -17.23 13.30
CA GLY A 96 2.25 -18.25 13.75
C GLY A 96 2.85 -19.14 12.65
N MET A 97 2.38 -19.05 11.42
CA MET A 97 2.99 -19.74 10.27
C MET A 97 4.27 -19.00 9.81
N ARG A 98 5.10 -19.66 9.01
CA ARG A 98 6.38 -19.13 8.51
C ARG A 98 6.62 -19.54 7.06
N ASN A 99 7.61 -18.90 6.40
CA ASN A 99 8.05 -19.21 5.04
C ASN A 99 6.93 -19.06 4.00
N PHE A 100 6.36 -17.85 3.95
CA PHE A 100 5.33 -17.54 2.97
C PHE A 100 5.93 -17.27 1.60
N ASN A 101 5.37 -17.89 0.58
CA ASN A 101 5.55 -17.50 -0.80
C ASN A 101 4.25 -16.90 -1.31
N LEU A 102 4.29 -15.64 -1.72
CA LEU A 102 3.15 -14.94 -2.28
C LEU A 102 3.33 -14.85 -3.80
N ILE A 103 2.45 -15.50 -4.54
CA ILE A 103 2.49 -15.52 -6.01
C ILE A 103 1.31 -14.72 -6.53
N CYS A 104 1.57 -13.52 -7.04
CA CYS A 104 0.58 -12.64 -7.64
C CYS A 104 0.63 -12.78 -9.16
N GLN A 105 -0.52 -12.93 -9.79
CA GLN A 105 -0.63 -12.97 -11.24
C GLN A 105 -1.85 -12.17 -11.72
N GLY A 106 -1.69 -11.50 -12.84
CA GLY A 106 -2.75 -10.70 -13.42
C GLY A 106 -2.48 -10.29 -14.86
N PRO A 107 -3.48 -9.70 -15.52
CA PRO A 107 -3.35 -9.26 -16.90
C PRO A 107 -2.19 -8.28 -17.05
N GLU A 108 -1.66 -8.16 -18.25
CA GLU A 108 -0.52 -7.31 -18.57
C GLU A 108 -0.65 -5.89 -17.98
N THR A 109 -1.88 -5.37 -17.96
CA THR A 109 -2.19 -4.02 -17.51
C THR A 109 -2.39 -3.88 -16.00
N ILE A 110 -2.13 -4.94 -15.20
CA ILE A 110 -2.30 -4.89 -13.74
C ILE A 110 -1.38 -3.86 -13.06
N GLY A 111 -0.23 -3.56 -13.69
CA GLY A 111 0.73 -2.58 -13.17
C GLY A 111 1.63 -3.14 -12.08
N ILE A 112 2.74 -3.78 -12.46
CA ILE A 112 3.71 -4.37 -11.51
C ILE A 112 4.29 -3.28 -10.60
N ALA A 113 4.81 -2.19 -11.19
CA ALA A 113 5.47 -1.13 -10.42
C ALA A 113 4.52 -0.44 -9.44
N SER A 114 3.26 -0.28 -9.82
CA SER A 114 2.26 0.38 -8.98
C SER A 114 1.65 -0.53 -7.91
N ASN A 115 1.59 -1.85 -8.11
CA ASN A 115 0.94 -2.79 -7.18
C ASN A 115 1.90 -3.55 -6.26
N THR A 116 3.12 -3.86 -6.71
CA THR A 116 4.11 -4.59 -5.89
C THR A 116 4.29 -4.01 -4.48
N PRO A 117 4.35 -2.68 -4.27
CA PRO A 117 4.49 -2.11 -2.93
C PRO A 117 3.39 -2.53 -1.95
N HIS A 118 2.16 -2.77 -2.43
CA HIS A 118 1.09 -3.26 -1.57
C HIS A 118 1.33 -4.68 -1.06
N PHE A 119 1.86 -5.56 -1.92
CA PHE A 119 2.12 -6.95 -1.54
C PHE A 119 3.39 -7.11 -0.72
N ILE A 120 4.40 -6.27 -0.93
CA ILE A 120 5.53 -6.14 -0.02
C ILE A 120 5.05 -5.73 1.37
N ASP A 121 4.16 -4.74 1.43
CA ASP A 121 3.59 -4.27 2.69
C ASP A 121 2.73 -5.34 3.39
N LEU A 122 1.94 -6.11 2.63
CA LEU A 122 1.17 -7.22 3.17
C LEU A 122 2.07 -8.30 3.79
N LEU A 123 3.12 -8.75 3.09
CA LEU A 123 4.05 -9.75 3.63
C LEU A 123 4.74 -9.24 4.89
N ARG A 124 5.16 -7.98 4.91
CA ARG A 124 5.72 -7.37 6.11
C ARG A 124 4.75 -7.36 7.28
N TRP A 125 3.49 -7.06 7.00
CA TRP A 125 2.44 -7.02 8.01
C TRP A 125 2.10 -8.42 8.53
N TRP A 126 1.91 -9.38 7.63
CA TRP A 126 1.55 -10.75 8.01
C TRP A 126 2.66 -11.47 8.77
N HIS A 127 3.91 -11.14 8.48
CA HIS A 127 5.05 -11.99 8.87
C HIS A 127 6.27 -11.25 9.40
N GLY A 128 6.36 -9.93 9.26
CA GLY A 128 7.42 -9.10 9.84
C GLY A 128 8.76 -9.12 9.12
N GLY A 129 8.90 -9.84 8.00
CA GLY A 129 10.13 -9.89 7.21
C GLY A 129 10.39 -8.58 6.44
N GLU A 130 11.67 -8.35 6.11
CA GLU A 130 12.09 -7.18 5.34
C GLU A 130 12.65 -7.61 3.98
N PRO A 131 12.33 -6.86 2.89
CA PRO A 131 12.93 -7.10 1.59
C PRO A 131 14.45 -7.03 1.64
N THR A 132 15.14 -8.04 1.12
CA THR A 132 16.59 -8.12 1.02
C THR A 132 17.10 -8.04 -0.41
N SER A 133 16.31 -8.52 -1.37
CA SER A 133 16.63 -8.40 -2.79
C SER A 133 15.40 -8.22 -3.66
N ILE A 134 15.57 -7.54 -4.79
CA ILE A 134 14.56 -7.38 -5.83
C ILE A 134 15.19 -7.78 -7.16
N LYS A 135 14.62 -8.79 -7.82
CA LYS A 135 15.03 -9.27 -9.14
C LYS A 135 14.04 -8.78 -10.18
N ALA A 136 14.51 -7.96 -11.11
CA ALA A 136 13.72 -7.29 -12.14
C ALA A 136 14.19 -7.64 -13.58
N ASP A 137 15.05 -8.62 -13.73
CA ASP A 137 15.64 -9.05 -14.99
C ASP A 137 14.63 -9.69 -15.96
N LYS A 138 13.49 -10.12 -15.46
CA LYS A 138 12.37 -10.69 -16.24
C LYS A 138 11.25 -9.69 -16.54
N LEU A 139 11.44 -8.40 -16.28
CA LEU A 139 10.52 -7.36 -16.69
C LEU A 139 10.63 -7.11 -18.20
N ALA A 140 9.52 -6.74 -18.83
CA ALA A 140 9.52 -6.36 -20.24
C ALA A 140 10.39 -5.11 -20.46
N GLN A 141 11.08 -5.07 -21.62
CA GLN A 141 11.91 -3.91 -21.96
C GLN A 141 11.07 -2.66 -22.30
N ASN A 142 9.85 -2.88 -22.78
CA ASN A 142 8.94 -1.80 -23.18
C ASN A 142 7.98 -1.48 -22.05
N TRP A 143 8.01 -0.25 -21.58
CA TRP A 143 7.04 0.29 -20.63
C TRP A 143 5.82 0.80 -21.38
N TYR A 144 4.64 0.62 -20.79
CA TYR A 144 3.39 1.12 -21.35
C TYR A 144 2.87 2.30 -20.53
N GLN A 145 2.20 3.23 -21.21
CA GLN A 145 1.55 4.36 -20.57
C GLN A 145 0.28 3.86 -19.84
N THR A 146 0.15 4.21 -18.56
CA THR A 146 -1.04 3.87 -17.77
C THR A 146 -2.24 4.73 -18.19
N LYS A 147 -3.43 4.46 -17.61
CA LYS A 147 -4.62 5.32 -17.80
C LYS A 147 -4.39 6.78 -17.40
N ARG A 148 -3.38 7.05 -16.60
CA ARG A 148 -3.03 8.39 -16.12
C ARG A 148 -1.88 8.94 -16.96
N ALA A 149 -2.12 10.03 -17.69
CA ALA A 149 -1.13 10.65 -18.56
C ALA A 149 0.16 11.00 -17.81
N GLY A 150 1.32 10.67 -18.42
CA GLY A 150 2.64 10.89 -17.83
C GLY A 150 3.07 9.86 -16.78
N PHE A 151 2.29 8.78 -16.56
CA PHE A 151 2.66 7.66 -15.71
C PHE A 151 2.79 6.38 -16.53
N TRP A 152 3.82 5.62 -16.24
CA TRP A 152 4.20 4.41 -16.95
C TRP A 152 4.24 3.23 -16.00
N ASP A 153 3.95 2.05 -16.51
CA ASP A 153 4.09 0.79 -15.79
C ASP A 153 4.69 -0.26 -16.72
N VAL A 154 4.96 -1.46 -16.21
CA VAL A 154 5.68 -2.51 -16.93
C VAL A 154 5.02 -3.86 -16.67
N SER A 155 5.09 -4.75 -17.67
CA SER A 155 4.69 -6.16 -17.56
C SER A 155 5.91 -7.07 -17.34
N GLY A 156 5.68 -8.36 -17.20
CA GLY A 156 6.71 -9.37 -16.97
C GLY A 156 6.66 -9.97 -15.56
N THR A 157 7.82 -10.27 -14.99
CA THR A 157 7.92 -10.86 -13.64
C THR A 157 8.89 -10.08 -12.77
N LEU A 158 8.46 -9.77 -11.55
CA LEU A 158 9.27 -9.18 -10.49
C LEU A 158 9.29 -10.14 -9.30
N GLU A 159 10.47 -10.40 -8.76
CA GLU A 159 10.65 -11.27 -7.60
C GLU A 159 11.29 -10.48 -6.45
N VAL A 160 10.79 -10.67 -5.23
CA VAL A 160 11.30 -10.04 -4.01
C VAL A 160 11.58 -11.12 -2.98
N GLU A 161 12.78 -11.11 -2.40
CA GLU A 161 13.17 -12.00 -1.31
C GLU A 161 13.19 -11.22 0.01
N PHE A 162 12.86 -11.90 1.10
CA PHE A 162 12.82 -11.32 2.44
C PHE A 162 13.80 -12.03 3.38
N ASP A 163 14.23 -11.35 4.43
CA ASP A 163 15.21 -11.86 5.44
C ASP A 163 14.69 -13.04 6.27
N ASN A 164 13.41 -13.31 6.22
CA ASN A 164 12.73 -14.40 6.93
C ASN A 164 12.37 -15.59 6.03
N ALA A 165 13.07 -15.75 4.91
CA ALA A 165 12.84 -16.78 3.89
C ALA A 165 11.45 -16.73 3.21
N SER A 166 10.71 -15.64 3.35
CA SER A 166 9.51 -15.40 2.54
C SER A 166 9.86 -14.80 1.19
N SER A 167 9.00 -14.96 0.20
CA SER A 167 9.17 -14.38 -1.12
C SER A 167 7.88 -13.82 -1.70
N LEU A 168 8.02 -12.86 -2.60
CA LEU A 168 6.95 -12.35 -3.46
C LEU A 168 7.36 -12.55 -4.91
N LYS A 169 6.50 -13.19 -5.69
CA LYS A 169 6.59 -13.23 -7.15
C LYS A 169 5.38 -12.54 -7.74
N PHE A 170 5.60 -11.47 -8.48
CA PHE A 170 4.52 -10.73 -9.15
C PHE A 170 4.66 -10.87 -10.66
N MET A 171 3.63 -11.41 -11.31
CA MET A 171 3.59 -11.67 -12.74
C MET A 171 2.47 -10.87 -13.40
N ALA A 172 2.79 -10.17 -14.49
CA ALA A 172 1.82 -9.51 -15.37
C ALA A 172 2.06 -9.99 -16.80
N SER A 173 1.06 -10.66 -17.39
CA SER A 173 1.15 -11.25 -18.71
C SER A 173 -0.22 -11.18 -19.41
N PRO A 174 -0.26 -11.09 -20.76
CA PRO A 174 -1.49 -11.22 -21.52
C PRO A 174 -2.15 -12.61 -21.41
N ASP A 175 -1.43 -13.60 -20.87
CA ASP A 175 -1.96 -14.96 -20.65
C ASP A 175 -2.89 -15.03 -19.43
N PHE A 176 -2.94 -13.99 -18.61
CA PHE A 176 -3.82 -13.93 -17.43
C PHE A 176 -5.02 -13.01 -17.66
N ASP A 177 -6.23 -13.55 -17.51
CA ASP A 177 -7.47 -12.81 -17.71
C ASP A 177 -7.89 -11.98 -16.50
N GLN A 178 -7.51 -12.40 -15.28
CA GLN A 178 -7.89 -11.77 -14.03
C GLN A 178 -6.75 -11.72 -13.04
N PHE A 179 -6.86 -10.81 -12.06
CA PHE A 179 -5.93 -10.76 -10.95
C PHE A 179 -6.32 -11.77 -9.87
N LEU A 180 -5.37 -12.59 -9.49
CA LEU A 180 -5.43 -13.45 -8.32
C LEU A 180 -4.05 -13.53 -7.65
N PHE A 181 -4.02 -13.95 -6.40
CA PHE A 181 -2.77 -14.35 -5.79
C PHE A 181 -2.91 -15.63 -4.96
N GLU A 182 -1.83 -16.36 -4.88
CA GLU A 182 -1.68 -17.56 -4.10
C GLU A 182 -0.81 -17.29 -2.88
N VAL A 183 -1.20 -17.84 -1.74
CA VAL A 183 -0.34 -17.95 -0.55
C VAL A 183 0.12 -19.39 -0.45
N GLN A 184 1.43 -19.58 -0.44
CA GLN A 184 2.06 -20.89 -0.22
C GLN A 184 2.81 -20.85 1.11
N ILE A 185 2.89 -22.00 1.79
CA ILE A 185 3.69 -22.22 3.00
C ILE A 185 4.76 -23.25 2.64
N GLY A 186 6.02 -22.81 2.56
CA GLY A 186 7.02 -23.57 1.83
C GLY A 186 6.62 -23.70 0.37
N ASP A 187 6.61 -24.94 -0.14
CA ASP A 187 6.23 -25.23 -1.55
C ASP A 187 4.77 -25.66 -1.70
N GLU A 188 3.98 -25.66 -0.63
CA GLU A 188 2.60 -26.15 -0.64
C GLU A 188 1.61 -24.98 -0.72
N LEU A 189 0.65 -25.08 -1.63
CA LEU A 189 -0.47 -24.13 -1.72
C LEU A 189 -1.27 -24.16 -0.42
N TYR A 190 -1.37 -23.00 0.24
CA TYR A 190 -2.26 -22.81 1.38
C TYR A 190 -3.64 -22.30 0.92
N CYS A 191 -3.68 -21.25 0.11
CA CYS A 191 -4.92 -20.72 -0.44
C CYS A 191 -4.71 -19.89 -1.72
N GLU A 192 -5.77 -19.81 -2.53
CA GLU A 192 -5.95 -18.83 -3.60
C GLU A 192 -6.85 -17.69 -3.11
N VAL A 193 -6.56 -16.47 -3.50
CA VAL A 193 -7.31 -15.28 -3.13
C VAL A 193 -7.76 -14.52 -4.36
N LEU A 194 -9.07 -14.36 -4.49
CA LEU A 194 -9.71 -13.55 -5.52
C LEU A 194 -10.25 -12.28 -4.85
N GLU A 195 -9.45 -11.21 -4.88
CA GLU A 195 -9.80 -9.94 -4.22
C GLU A 195 -11.11 -9.36 -4.77
N THR A 196 -11.33 -9.43 -6.09
CA THR A 196 -12.54 -8.92 -6.74
C THR A 196 -13.82 -9.60 -6.27
N ASP A 197 -13.72 -10.88 -5.94
CA ASP A 197 -14.85 -11.71 -5.51
C ASP A 197 -14.96 -11.79 -3.99
N ASN A 198 -14.00 -11.20 -3.27
CA ASN A 198 -13.84 -11.32 -1.81
C ASN A 198 -13.82 -12.78 -1.34
N LEU A 199 -13.18 -13.65 -2.11
CA LEU A 199 -13.19 -15.09 -1.93
C LEU A 199 -11.79 -15.62 -1.65
N ILE A 200 -11.67 -16.45 -0.61
CA ILE A 200 -10.49 -17.27 -0.31
C ILE A 200 -10.87 -18.72 -0.54
N LYS A 201 -10.07 -19.44 -1.35
CA LYS A 201 -10.18 -20.88 -1.57
C LYS A 201 -8.96 -21.54 -0.94
N TYR A 202 -9.17 -22.31 0.12
CA TYR A 202 -8.11 -23.06 0.79
C TYR A 202 -7.81 -24.39 0.09
N SER A 203 -6.59 -24.88 0.21
CA SER A 203 -6.14 -26.15 -0.38
C SER A 203 -6.92 -27.36 0.15
N ASP A 204 -7.45 -27.28 1.38
CA ASP A 204 -8.32 -28.31 1.99
C ASP A 204 -9.78 -28.24 1.52
N LYS A 205 -10.07 -27.51 0.45
CA LYS A 205 -11.39 -27.29 -0.18
C LYS A 205 -12.34 -26.38 0.61
N ARG A 206 -11.96 -25.86 1.78
CA ARG A 206 -12.74 -24.80 2.44
C ARG A 206 -12.78 -23.55 1.56
N ARG A 207 -13.86 -22.78 1.73
CA ARG A 207 -14.01 -21.46 1.11
C ARG A 207 -14.44 -20.45 2.17
N ALA A 208 -13.96 -19.22 2.06
CA ALA A 208 -14.42 -18.13 2.88
C ALA A 208 -14.75 -16.94 1.98
N THR A 209 -15.95 -16.40 2.12
CA THR A 209 -16.36 -15.13 1.53
C THR A 209 -16.40 -14.09 2.65
N VAL A 210 -15.84 -12.93 2.40
CA VAL A 210 -15.79 -11.83 3.36
C VAL A 210 -16.59 -10.63 2.85
N SER A 211 -16.98 -9.74 3.75
CA SER A 211 -17.66 -8.50 3.36
C SER A 211 -16.74 -7.61 2.53
N THR A 212 -17.33 -6.91 1.56
CA THR A 212 -16.62 -5.87 0.79
C THR A 212 -16.73 -4.55 1.53
N LEU A 213 -15.64 -3.81 1.58
CA LEU A 213 -15.63 -2.41 1.98
C LEU A 213 -15.28 -1.56 0.77
N SER A 214 -16.06 -0.52 0.52
CA SER A 214 -15.70 0.49 -0.46
C SER A 214 -14.49 1.30 0.00
N GLN A 215 -13.82 1.96 -0.91
CA GLN A 215 -12.67 2.81 -0.55
C GLN A 215 -13.06 3.95 0.42
N SER A 216 -14.27 4.49 0.29
CA SER A 216 -14.78 5.51 1.20
C SER A 216 -15.05 4.97 2.60
N GLU A 217 -15.58 3.74 2.73
CA GLU A 217 -15.77 3.09 4.03
C GLU A 217 -14.42 2.79 4.69
N MET A 218 -13.43 2.30 3.94
CA MET A 218 -12.07 2.10 4.47
C MET A 218 -11.45 3.42 4.96
N THR A 219 -11.63 4.51 4.21
CA THR A 219 -11.17 5.84 4.63
C THR A 219 -11.88 6.29 5.91
N GLY A 220 -13.19 6.05 6.03
CA GLY A 220 -13.95 6.31 7.25
C GLY A 220 -13.41 5.55 8.46
N LEU A 221 -13.13 4.26 8.30
CA LEU A 221 -12.55 3.43 9.37
C LEU A 221 -11.15 3.92 9.81
N ILE A 222 -10.31 4.32 8.85
CA ILE A 222 -8.99 4.91 9.15
C ILE A 222 -9.17 6.17 9.99
N LEU A 223 -10.09 7.04 9.57
CA LEU A 223 -10.40 8.29 10.27
C LEU A 223 -10.88 8.03 11.70
N ASP A 224 -11.85 7.13 11.86
CA ASP A 224 -12.41 6.79 13.17
C ASP A 224 -11.33 6.25 14.12
N LYS A 225 -10.46 5.36 13.65
CA LYS A 225 -9.35 4.81 14.46
C LYS A 225 -8.30 5.87 14.82
N VAL A 226 -7.89 6.69 13.85
CA VAL A 226 -6.91 7.75 14.10
C VAL A 226 -7.44 8.76 15.11
N ILE A 227 -8.72 9.16 15.00
CA ILE A 227 -9.32 10.13 15.93
C ILE A 227 -9.56 9.50 17.31
N ALA A 228 -10.09 8.27 17.38
CA ALA A 228 -10.46 7.64 18.64
C ALA A 228 -9.27 7.03 19.39
N GLU A 229 -8.30 6.46 18.66
CA GLU A 229 -7.23 5.65 19.23
C GLU A 229 -5.83 6.27 19.01
N GLY A 230 -5.73 7.32 18.19
CA GLY A 230 -4.46 7.93 17.80
C GLY A 230 -3.59 7.06 16.87
N GLN A 231 -4.11 5.92 16.44
CA GLN A 231 -3.37 4.94 15.63
C GLN A 231 -4.30 4.14 14.70
N CYS A 232 -3.73 3.53 13.66
CA CYS A 232 -4.43 2.58 12.78
C CYS A 232 -3.46 1.50 12.28
N GLU A 233 -3.96 0.48 11.57
CA GLU A 233 -3.17 -0.64 11.06
C GLU A 233 -2.26 -0.29 9.88
N LEU A 234 -2.39 0.90 9.30
CA LEU A 234 -1.56 1.32 8.18
C LEU A 234 -0.08 1.46 8.62
N PRO A 235 0.87 1.21 7.72
CA PRO A 235 2.28 1.37 8.05
C PRO A 235 2.63 2.85 8.24
N GLU A 236 3.38 3.15 9.28
CA GLU A 236 3.95 4.47 9.44
C GLU A 236 5.05 4.74 8.42
N LEU A 237 5.14 5.99 7.95
CA LEU A 237 6.14 6.44 6.99
C LEU A 237 7.57 6.09 7.44
N ARG A 238 7.90 6.26 8.72
CA ARG A 238 9.21 5.92 9.28
C ARG A 238 9.61 4.46 9.07
N HIS A 239 8.65 3.55 9.05
CA HIS A 239 8.90 2.13 8.77
C HIS A 239 9.06 1.86 7.28
N SER A 240 8.42 2.65 6.43
CA SER A 240 8.50 2.53 4.98
C SER A 240 9.82 3.06 4.41
N VAL A 241 10.47 4.03 5.08
CA VAL A 241 11.66 4.73 4.56
C VAL A 241 12.98 4.20 5.16
N LYS A 242 12.98 3.69 6.40
CA LYS A 242 14.23 3.25 7.09
C LYS A 242 15.02 2.16 6.36
N ARG A 243 14.46 1.53 5.34
CA ARG A 243 14.97 0.27 4.76
C ARG A 243 15.06 0.23 3.23
N ASN A 244 14.93 1.40 2.59
CA ASN A 244 15.23 1.56 1.16
C ASN A 244 16.67 2.08 0.94
N ILE A 245 17.62 1.61 1.76
CA ILE A 245 19.05 1.92 1.65
C ILE A 245 19.79 0.70 1.18
#